data_4519d9bea93c77272ab3bac6a7f1b5e6
#
_entry.id   4519d9bea93c77272ab3bac6a7f1b5e6
#
_cell.length_a   1.000
_cell.length_b   1.000
_cell.length_c   1.000
_cell.angle_alpha   90.00
_cell.angle_beta   90.00
_cell.angle_gamma   90.00
#
_symmetry.space_group_name_H-M   'P 1'
#
loop_
_entity.id
_entity.type
_entity.pdbx_description
1 polymer ?
#
loop_
_entity_poly.entity_id
_entity_poly.type
_entity_poly.pdbx_seq_one_letter_code
_entity_poly.pdbx_strand_id
1 'polypeptide(L)'
;MSRGFVKEGDQEEVPMVTPRAYLPAGVENFVTPEGLQELKEERKALLEERSQYENVDNNDARINRNYLSAKLQLLEERIRTARVIEYDAKRQKEVAFGAVIQYKNLNDGQTAEYRIVGVDEANITQGKISFLSPLSKVLLRKKKGDIVTFKTPSGEMRLEILGVR
;
A
#
# COMPACT_ATOMS: atom_id res chain seq x y z
N MET A 1 32.45 -44.20 5.99
CA MET A 1 31.64 -43.11 5.50
C MET A 1 30.32 -43.09 6.27
N SER A 2 30.20 -42.24 7.24
CA SER A 2 28.90 -42.04 7.94
C SER A 2 28.03 -41.10 7.09
N ARG A 3 27.01 -41.64 6.49
CA ARG A 3 25.92 -40.81 5.95
C ARG A 3 25.16 -40.25 7.14
N GLY A 4 25.34 -38.96 7.41
CA GLY A 4 24.51 -38.27 8.38
C GLY A 4 23.06 -38.35 7.91
N PHE A 5 22.25 -39.09 8.66
CA PHE A 5 20.80 -38.99 8.54
C PHE A 5 20.40 -37.62 9.00
N VAL A 6 20.09 -36.74 8.06
CA VAL A 6 19.30 -35.53 8.35
C VAL A 6 17.91 -36.06 8.72
N LYS A 7 17.49 -35.85 9.97
CA LYS A 7 16.11 -36.16 10.39
C LYS A 7 15.18 -35.33 9.53
N GLU A 8 14.22 -35.97 8.88
CA GLU A 8 13.11 -35.39 8.10
C GLU A 8 12.19 -34.47 8.94
N GLY A 9 12.70 -33.75 9.87
CA GLY A 9 11.97 -32.84 10.74
C GLY A 9 12.66 -31.52 10.97
N ASP A 10 13.88 -31.32 10.45
CA ASP A 10 14.71 -30.14 10.66
C ASP A 10 14.72 -29.15 9.47
N GLN A 11 13.90 -29.39 8.46
CA GLN A 11 13.64 -28.30 7.49
C GLN A 11 12.67 -27.35 8.16
N GLU A 12 13.19 -26.20 8.60
CA GLU A 12 12.35 -25.09 8.97
C GLU A 12 11.46 -24.75 7.78
N GLU A 13 10.18 -25.07 7.89
CA GLU A 13 9.20 -24.67 6.88
C GLU A 13 9.24 -23.14 6.79
N VAL A 14 9.61 -22.63 5.62
CA VAL A 14 9.56 -21.19 5.36
C VAL A 14 8.11 -20.74 5.50
N PRO A 15 7.79 -19.83 6.43
CA PRO A 15 6.41 -19.43 6.66
C PRO A 15 5.84 -18.81 5.38
N MET A 16 4.68 -19.30 4.96
CA MET A 16 3.95 -18.68 3.85
C MET A 16 3.26 -17.41 4.36
N VAL A 17 3.82 -16.26 4.02
CA VAL A 17 3.26 -14.94 4.34
C VAL A 17 2.67 -14.33 3.08
N THR A 18 1.47 -13.80 3.19
CA THR A 18 0.86 -13.04 2.10
C THR A 18 1.75 -11.84 1.74
N PRO A 19 2.14 -11.72 0.47
CA PRO A 19 2.93 -10.56 0.03
C PRO A 19 2.19 -9.25 0.32
N ARG A 20 2.95 -8.21 0.59
CA ARG A 20 2.39 -6.84 0.66
C ARG A 20 1.95 -6.36 -0.73
N ALA A 21 1.24 -5.24 -0.76
CA ALA A 21 0.85 -4.59 -2.00
C ALA A 21 2.04 -4.44 -2.97
N TYR A 22 1.80 -4.73 -4.24
CA TYR A 22 2.87 -4.74 -5.24
C TYR A 22 3.47 -3.35 -5.45
N LEU A 23 4.77 -3.28 -5.29
CA LEU A 23 5.58 -2.11 -5.64
C LEU A 23 6.64 -2.57 -6.65
N PRO A 24 6.59 -2.10 -7.91
CA PRO A 24 7.55 -2.50 -8.92
C PRO A 24 9.00 -2.17 -8.53
N ALA A 25 9.93 -3.01 -8.94
CA ALA A 25 11.34 -2.73 -8.75
C ALA A 25 11.74 -1.39 -9.41
N GLY A 26 12.54 -0.58 -8.69
CA GLY A 26 12.97 0.73 -9.17
C GLY A 26 11.94 1.86 -9.01
N VAL A 27 10.74 1.56 -8.57
CA VAL A 27 9.74 2.59 -8.22
C VAL A 27 9.94 3.03 -6.77
N GLU A 28 10.00 4.32 -6.54
CA GLU A 28 10.11 4.86 -5.18
C GLU A 28 8.86 4.57 -4.36
N ASN A 29 9.07 4.20 -3.10
CA ASN A 29 7.99 3.91 -2.17
C ASN A 29 7.45 5.22 -1.56
N PHE A 30 6.65 5.96 -2.33
CA PHE A 30 6.01 7.16 -1.82
C PHE A 30 4.92 6.81 -0.81
N VAL A 31 4.93 7.52 0.30
CA VAL A 31 3.93 7.41 1.36
C VAL A 31 3.45 8.79 1.78
N THR A 32 2.20 8.89 2.18
CA THR A 32 1.70 10.07 2.89
C THR A 32 2.22 10.06 4.33
N PRO A 33 2.20 11.19 5.05
CA PRO A 33 2.51 11.18 6.48
C PRO A 33 1.65 10.20 7.27
N GLU A 34 0.36 10.13 6.95
CA GLU A 34 -0.60 9.20 7.56
C GLU A 34 -0.26 7.74 7.20
N GLY A 35 0.08 7.47 5.94
CA GLY A 35 0.47 6.13 5.50
C GLY A 35 1.72 5.61 6.20
N LEU A 36 2.72 6.46 6.45
CA LEU A 36 3.88 6.09 7.25
C LEU A 36 3.50 5.78 8.70
N GLN A 37 2.59 6.56 9.26
CA GLN A 37 2.11 6.32 10.62
C GLN A 37 1.38 4.98 10.73
N GLU A 38 0.51 4.66 9.77
CA GLU A 38 -0.17 3.36 9.70
C GLU A 38 0.82 2.18 9.64
N LEU A 39 1.90 2.29 8.84
CA LEU A 39 2.95 1.27 8.79
C LEU A 39 3.66 1.09 10.13
N LYS A 40 3.92 2.18 10.85
CA LYS A 40 4.55 2.13 12.18
C LYS A 40 3.62 1.53 13.24
N GLU A 41 2.33 1.81 13.15
CA GLU A 41 1.31 1.22 14.04
C GLU A 41 1.16 -0.27 13.79
N GLU A 42 1.15 -0.69 12.52
CA GLU A 42 1.16 -2.10 12.14
C GLU A 42 2.39 -2.81 12.71
N ARG A 43 3.58 -2.21 12.59
CA ARG A 43 4.82 -2.75 13.19
C ARG A 43 4.69 -2.94 14.67
N LYS A 44 4.18 -1.94 15.39
CA LYS A 44 3.98 -2.01 16.84
C LYS A 44 3.05 -3.17 17.20
N ALA A 45 1.92 -3.30 16.52
CA ALA A 45 0.97 -4.39 16.75
C ALA A 45 1.58 -5.77 16.51
N LEU A 46 2.36 -5.94 15.43
CA LEU A 46 3.03 -7.22 15.14
C LEU A 46 4.13 -7.57 16.15
N LEU A 47 4.85 -6.57 16.66
CA LEU A 47 5.85 -6.77 17.72
C LEU A 47 5.18 -7.17 19.03
N GLU A 48 4.09 -6.54 19.41
CA GLU A 48 3.31 -6.88 20.61
C GLU A 48 2.74 -8.30 20.50
N GLU A 49 2.18 -8.67 19.35
CA GLU A 49 1.68 -10.02 19.11
C GLU A 49 2.81 -11.06 19.19
N ARG A 50 3.96 -10.79 18.57
CA ARG A 50 5.11 -11.72 18.60
C ARG A 50 5.63 -11.91 20.00
N SER A 51 5.63 -10.88 20.84
CA SER A 51 6.13 -10.94 22.22
C SER A 51 5.37 -11.95 23.09
N GLN A 52 4.10 -12.22 22.77
CA GLN A 52 3.30 -13.22 23.47
C GLN A 52 3.85 -14.65 23.34
N TYR A 53 4.64 -14.90 22.33
CA TYR A 53 5.21 -16.21 22.04
C TYR A 53 6.69 -16.35 22.45
N GLU A 54 7.33 -15.29 22.97
CA GLU A 54 8.79 -15.29 23.23
C GLU A 54 9.20 -16.28 24.31
N ASN A 55 8.39 -16.46 25.35
CA ASN A 55 8.68 -17.34 26.47
C ASN A 55 7.88 -18.65 26.43
N VAL A 56 7.30 -18.98 25.30
CA VAL A 56 6.51 -20.21 25.12
C VAL A 56 7.32 -21.19 24.29
N ASP A 57 7.68 -22.32 24.92
CA ASP A 57 8.49 -23.37 24.27
C ASP A 57 7.62 -24.54 23.82
N ASN A 58 6.94 -24.33 22.70
CA ASN A 58 6.23 -25.39 22.00
C ASN A 58 6.25 -25.10 20.48
N ASN A 59 5.87 -26.11 19.69
CA ASN A 59 5.92 -26.02 18.24
C ASN A 59 5.02 -24.92 17.66
N ASP A 60 3.82 -24.76 18.21
CA ASP A 60 2.86 -23.74 17.73
C ASP A 60 3.38 -22.33 17.98
N ALA A 61 3.97 -22.07 19.14
CA ALA A 61 4.59 -20.78 19.46
C ALA A 61 5.77 -20.49 18.51
N ARG A 62 6.59 -21.50 18.19
CA ARG A 62 7.70 -21.38 17.23
C ARG A 62 7.17 -21.01 15.83
N ILE A 63 6.15 -21.70 15.36
CA ILE A 63 5.51 -21.42 14.06
C ILE A 63 4.98 -20.00 14.02
N ASN A 64 4.25 -19.57 15.06
CA ASN A 64 3.71 -18.21 15.14
C ASN A 64 4.80 -17.14 15.17
N ARG A 65 5.88 -17.35 15.95
CA ARG A 65 7.02 -16.41 15.96
C ARG A 65 7.66 -16.27 14.59
N ASN A 66 7.88 -17.39 13.89
CA ASN A 66 8.49 -17.39 12.56
C ASN A 66 7.59 -16.67 11.53
N TYR A 67 6.29 -16.94 11.58
CA TYR A 67 5.31 -16.26 10.73
C TYR A 67 5.29 -14.74 10.96
N LEU A 68 5.20 -14.31 12.22
CA LEU A 68 5.19 -12.89 12.56
C LEU A 68 6.53 -12.20 12.24
N SER A 69 7.65 -12.90 12.42
CA SER A 69 8.96 -12.39 12.03
C SER A 69 9.08 -12.20 10.51
N ALA A 70 8.54 -13.11 9.71
CA ALA A 70 8.52 -12.97 8.27
C ALA A 70 7.62 -11.79 7.82
N LYS A 71 6.45 -11.60 8.45
CA LYS A 71 5.61 -10.42 8.21
C LYS A 71 6.32 -9.13 8.57
N LEU A 72 6.98 -9.10 9.73
CA LEU A 72 7.76 -7.94 10.17
C LEU A 72 8.89 -7.59 9.20
N GLN A 73 9.58 -8.59 8.64
CA GLN A 73 10.64 -8.35 7.67
C GLN A 73 10.12 -7.61 6.42
N LEU A 74 8.98 -8.02 5.89
CA LEU A 74 8.35 -7.35 4.75
C LEU A 74 7.91 -5.92 5.09
N LEU A 75 7.37 -5.73 6.28
CA LEU A 75 6.94 -4.41 6.76
C LEU A 75 8.11 -3.47 7.01
N GLU A 76 9.20 -3.96 7.63
CA GLU A 76 10.42 -3.15 7.88
C GLU A 76 11.04 -2.66 6.57
N GLU A 77 11.00 -3.45 5.51
CA GLU A 77 11.46 -3.02 4.19
C GLU A 77 10.60 -1.86 3.66
N ARG A 78 9.28 -1.90 3.85
CA ARG A 78 8.38 -0.80 3.48
C ARG A 78 8.67 0.46 4.29
N ILE A 79 8.88 0.35 5.59
CA ILE A 79 9.20 1.49 6.46
C ILE A 79 10.58 2.06 6.10
N ARG A 80 11.57 1.20 5.87
CA ARG A 80 12.93 1.60 5.53
C ARG A 80 13.01 2.37 4.21
N THR A 81 12.25 1.95 3.21
CA THR A 81 12.24 2.56 1.88
C THR A 81 11.23 3.69 1.72
N ALA A 82 10.40 3.94 2.73
CA ALA A 82 9.36 4.95 2.68
C ALA A 82 9.92 6.34 2.44
N ARG A 83 9.41 7.00 1.41
CA ARG A 83 9.66 8.42 1.13
C ARG A 83 8.38 9.22 1.33
N VAL A 84 8.36 10.02 2.37
CA VAL A 84 7.18 10.82 2.72
C VAL A 84 7.04 11.98 1.74
N ILE A 85 5.88 12.08 1.12
CA ILE A 85 5.48 13.19 0.27
C ILE A 85 4.20 13.80 0.86
N GLU A 86 4.25 15.09 1.10
CA GLU A 86 3.11 15.87 1.58
C GLU A 86 2.61 16.79 0.45
N TYR A 87 1.30 16.76 0.21
CA TYR A 87 0.69 17.62 -0.80
C TYR A 87 0.35 18.99 -0.19
N ASP A 88 0.88 20.06 -0.81
CA ASP A 88 0.58 21.45 -0.41
C ASP A 88 -0.47 22.07 -1.34
N ALA A 89 -1.73 21.98 -0.94
CA ALA A 89 -2.86 22.52 -1.71
C ALA A 89 -2.82 24.06 -1.90
N LYS A 90 -2.04 24.77 -1.10
CA LYS A 90 -1.88 26.24 -1.26
C LYS A 90 -0.96 26.58 -2.41
N ARG A 91 0.07 25.77 -2.62
CA ARG A 91 1.10 25.98 -3.65
C ARG A 91 0.84 25.18 -4.92
N GLN A 92 0.26 24.00 -4.79
CA GLN A 92 0.02 23.09 -5.90
C GLN A 92 -1.44 23.16 -6.34
N LYS A 93 -1.65 23.33 -7.65
CA LYS A 93 -2.97 23.33 -8.27
C LYS A 93 -3.20 22.15 -9.19
N GLU A 94 -2.16 21.38 -9.40
CA GLU A 94 -2.19 20.15 -10.20
C GLU A 94 -2.36 18.94 -9.31
N VAL A 95 -2.99 17.92 -9.86
CA VAL A 95 -3.06 16.60 -9.23
C VAL A 95 -1.66 16.02 -9.10
N ALA A 96 -1.27 15.69 -7.89
CA ALA A 96 -0.01 15.06 -7.55
C ALA A 96 -0.23 14.04 -6.43
N PHE A 97 0.82 13.29 -6.08
CA PHE A 97 0.78 12.38 -4.94
C PHE A 97 0.31 13.12 -3.67
N GLY A 98 -0.59 12.50 -2.93
CA GLY A 98 -1.18 13.04 -1.70
C GLY A 98 -2.40 13.95 -1.92
N ALA A 99 -2.67 14.39 -3.16
CA ALA A 99 -3.83 15.22 -3.47
C ALA A 99 -5.15 14.47 -3.31
N VAL A 100 -6.17 15.17 -2.90
CA VAL A 100 -7.57 14.74 -2.95
C VAL A 100 -8.21 15.33 -4.20
N ILE A 101 -8.79 14.48 -5.04
CA ILE A 101 -9.40 14.84 -6.30
C ILE A 101 -10.90 14.55 -6.23
N GLN A 102 -11.70 15.57 -6.52
CA GLN A 102 -13.11 15.40 -6.78
C GLN A 102 -13.35 15.47 -8.29
N TYR A 103 -14.02 14.48 -8.83
CA TYR A 103 -14.37 14.46 -10.25
C TYR A 103 -15.83 14.07 -10.48
N LYS A 104 -16.31 14.43 -11.66
CA LYS A 104 -17.62 14.04 -12.17
C LYS A 104 -17.44 13.10 -13.35
N ASN A 105 -18.10 11.98 -13.33
CA ASN A 105 -18.23 11.11 -14.48
C ASN A 105 -19.26 11.72 -15.45
N LEU A 106 -18.81 12.13 -16.61
CA LEU A 106 -19.68 12.77 -17.61
C LEU A 106 -20.63 11.79 -18.32
N ASN A 107 -20.39 10.49 -18.18
CA ASN A 107 -21.24 9.46 -18.79
C ASN A 107 -22.54 9.26 -17.99
N ASP A 108 -22.50 9.37 -16.67
CA ASP A 108 -23.65 9.12 -15.80
C ASP A 108 -23.97 10.29 -14.83
N GLY A 109 -23.12 11.31 -14.79
CA GLY A 109 -23.26 12.49 -13.93
C GLY A 109 -22.89 12.26 -12.46
N GLN A 110 -22.42 11.09 -12.09
CA GLN A 110 -22.01 10.81 -10.71
C GLN A 110 -20.69 11.47 -10.36
N THR A 111 -20.55 11.86 -9.10
CA THR A 111 -19.32 12.43 -8.56
C THR A 111 -18.62 11.42 -7.65
N ALA A 112 -17.30 11.49 -7.61
CA ALA A 112 -16.49 10.72 -6.69
C ALA A 112 -15.33 11.56 -6.16
N GLU A 113 -14.82 11.19 -5.02
CA GLU A 113 -13.66 11.81 -4.39
C GLU A 113 -12.65 10.73 -4.02
N TYR A 114 -11.39 10.91 -4.43
CA TYR A 114 -10.30 10.01 -4.12
C TYR A 114 -9.05 10.78 -3.72
N ARG A 115 -8.28 10.19 -2.80
CA ARG A 115 -6.93 10.63 -2.47
C ARG A 115 -5.90 9.71 -3.12
N ILE A 116 -4.88 10.29 -3.74
CA ILE A 116 -3.75 9.52 -4.28
C ILE A 116 -2.74 9.26 -3.17
N VAL A 117 -2.51 7.98 -2.88
CA VAL A 117 -1.69 7.51 -1.75
C VAL A 117 -0.68 6.46 -2.19
N GLY A 118 0.15 6.00 -1.27
CA GLY A 118 1.07 4.89 -1.49
C GLY A 118 0.37 3.54 -1.63
N VAL A 119 1.12 2.54 -2.09
CA VAL A 119 0.58 1.21 -2.38
C VAL A 119 0.04 0.50 -1.13
N ASP A 120 0.69 0.66 0.02
CA ASP A 120 0.26 0.04 1.27
C ASP A 120 -0.96 0.72 1.91
N GLU A 121 -1.18 2.00 1.63
CA GLU A 121 -2.29 2.80 2.17
C GLU A 121 -3.55 2.69 1.31
N ALA A 122 -3.43 2.26 0.06
CA ALA A 122 -4.54 2.22 -0.90
C ALA A 122 -5.70 1.37 -0.39
N ASN A 123 -6.89 1.96 -0.39
CA ASN A 123 -8.14 1.34 0.01
C ASN A 123 -9.32 2.06 -0.67
N ILE A 124 -9.87 1.44 -1.70
CA ILE A 124 -10.94 2.05 -2.52
C ILE A 124 -12.19 2.36 -1.67
N THR A 125 -12.52 1.51 -0.71
CA THR A 125 -13.69 1.71 0.17
C THR A 125 -13.54 2.93 1.07
N GLN A 126 -12.31 3.38 1.31
CA GLN A 126 -11.98 4.60 2.06
C GLN A 126 -11.65 5.80 1.15
N GLY A 127 -11.87 5.68 -0.16
CA GLY A 127 -11.55 6.73 -1.11
C GLY A 127 -10.04 6.96 -1.33
N LYS A 128 -9.23 5.93 -1.14
CA LYS A 128 -7.77 6.00 -1.31
C LYS A 128 -7.34 5.14 -2.49
N ILE A 129 -6.72 5.75 -3.49
CA ILE A 129 -6.19 5.04 -4.66
C ILE A 129 -4.67 5.11 -4.70
N SER A 130 -4.04 4.00 -5.10
CA SER A 130 -2.59 3.96 -5.29
C SER A 130 -2.17 4.92 -6.40
N PHE A 131 -1.04 5.61 -6.19
CA PHE A 131 -0.44 6.45 -7.23
C PHE A 131 -0.03 5.66 -8.48
N LEU A 132 0.09 4.34 -8.39
CA LEU A 132 0.38 3.44 -9.52
C LEU A 132 -0.89 2.93 -10.22
N SER A 133 -2.08 3.21 -9.68
CA SER A 133 -3.32 2.75 -10.30
C SER A 133 -3.55 3.40 -11.68
N PRO A 134 -4.24 2.72 -12.60
CA PRO A 134 -4.56 3.29 -13.91
C PRO A 134 -5.32 4.62 -13.81
N LEU A 135 -6.25 4.75 -12.87
CA LEU A 135 -6.99 5.99 -12.65
C LEU A 135 -6.06 7.13 -12.20
N SER A 136 -5.17 6.87 -11.24
CA SER A 136 -4.18 7.87 -10.82
C SER A 136 -3.31 8.36 -11.97
N LYS A 137 -2.89 7.47 -12.85
CA LYS A 137 -2.03 7.81 -14.01
C LYS A 137 -2.68 8.79 -14.99
N VAL A 138 -4.00 8.71 -15.19
CA VAL A 138 -4.70 9.65 -16.07
C VAL A 138 -5.03 10.98 -15.38
N LEU A 139 -5.13 10.98 -14.05
CA LEU A 139 -5.43 12.18 -13.26
C LEU A 139 -4.19 13.02 -12.93
N LEU A 140 -3.01 12.40 -12.79
CA LEU A 140 -1.77 13.10 -12.43
C LEU A 140 -1.47 14.26 -13.40
N ARG A 141 -1.04 15.39 -12.85
CA ARG A 141 -0.72 16.65 -13.53
C ARG A 141 -1.92 17.38 -14.15
N LYS A 142 -3.12 16.89 -13.93
CA LYS A 142 -4.35 17.55 -14.35
C LYS A 142 -4.76 18.60 -13.33
N LYS A 143 -5.61 19.53 -13.76
CA LYS A 143 -6.10 20.67 -12.96
C LYS A 143 -7.62 20.65 -12.90
N LYS A 144 -8.18 21.42 -11.98
CA LYS A 144 -9.61 21.72 -11.97
C LYS A 144 -10.07 22.22 -13.34
N GLY A 145 -11.14 21.65 -13.84
CA GLY A 145 -11.73 21.94 -15.15
C GLY A 145 -11.23 21.05 -16.28
N ASP A 146 -10.14 20.32 -16.09
CA ASP A 146 -9.66 19.38 -17.10
C ASP A 146 -10.60 18.20 -17.24
N ILE A 147 -10.74 17.70 -18.46
CA ILE A 147 -11.48 16.49 -18.79
C ILE A 147 -10.47 15.43 -19.21
N VAL A 148 -10.53 14.27 -18.58
CA VAL A 148 -9.68 13.12 -18.88
C VAL A 148 -10.53 11.95 -19.34
N THR A 149 -9.97 11.11 -20.20
CA THR A 149 -10.58 9.85 -20.63
C THR A 149 -9.90 8.71 -19.88
N PHE A 150 -10.69 7.92 -19.16
CA PHE A 150 -10.26 6.72 -18.46
C PHE A 150 -10.85 5.49 -19.13
N LYS A 151 -9.97 4.62 -19.65
CA LYS A 151 -10.37 3.39 -20.33
C LYS A 151 -10.54 2.26 -19.31
N THR A 152 -11.70 1.64 -19.34
CA THR A 152 -12.03 0.45 -18.55
C THR A 152 -12.37 -0.72 -19.46
N PRO A 153 -12.36 -1.97 -18.95
CA PRO A 153 -12.82 -3.14 -19.73
C PRO A 153 -14.26 -3.00 -20.24
N SER A 154 -15.11 -2.23 -19.55
CA SER A 154 -16.51 -1.99 -19.92
C SER A 154 -16.71 -0.75 -20.81
N GLY A 155 -15.65 -0.04 -21.20
CA GLY A 155 -15.71 1.12 -22.07
C GLY A 155 -14.88 2.30 -21.58
N GLU A 156 -15.11 3.47 -22.19
CA GLU A 156 -14.42 4.70 -21.83
C GLU A 156 -15.30 5.54 -20.88
N MET A 157 -14.68 6.07 -19.83
CA MET A 157 -15.28 7.07 -18.95
C MET A 157 -14.60 8.42 -19.17
N ARG A 158 -15.41 9.46 -19.34
CA ARG A 158 -14.92 10.84 -19.36
C ARG A 158 -15.14 11.46 -17.99
N LEU A 159 -14.05 11.94 -17.41
CA LEU A 159 -14.03 12.49 -16.06
C LEU A 159 -13.65 13.97 -16.11
N GLU A 160 -14.49 14.81 -15.51
CA GLU A 160 -14.19 16.24 -15.33
C GLU A 160 -13.70 16.47 -13.91
N ILE A 161 -12.53 17.09 -13.76
CA ILE A 161 -11.96 17.40 -12.46
C ILE A 161 -12.68 18.63 -11.88
N LEU A 162 -13.41 18.44 -10.80
CA LEU A 162 -14.18 19.50 -10.13
C LEU A 162 -13.35 20.25 -9.10
N GLY A 163 -12.35 19.60 -8.51
CA GLY A 163 -11.48 20.20 -7.52
C GLY A 163 -10.25 19.33 -7.22
N VAL A 164 -9.20 20.02 -6.79
CA VAL A 164 -7.93 19.41 -6.32
C VAL A 164 -7.55 20.12 -5.02
N ARG A 165 -7.34 19.35 -3.96
CA ARG A 165 -6.96 19.88 -2.65
C ARG A 165 -6.01 18.95 -1.88
#